data_296bc3f54a82ef5ef2160d5ceacefade
#
_entry.id   296bc3f54a82ef5ef2160d5ceacefade
#
_cell.length_a   1.000
_cell.length_b   1.000
_cell.length_c   1.000
_cell.angle_alpha   90.00
_cell.angle_beta   90.00
_cell.angle_gamma   90.00
#
_symmetry.space_group_name_H-M   'P 1'
#
loop_
_entity.id
_entity.type
_entity.pdbx_description
1 polymer ?
#
loop_
_entity_poly.entity_id
_entity_poly.type
_entity_poly.pdbx_seq_one_letter_code
_entity_poly.pdbx_strand_id
1 'polypeptide(L)'
;ALLLAPALALLQACAVAPAPADAAAQPNQWSGRLGLLVASEPPQSFHAGFQLSGNAQAGELSLNSPLGSTLAVMQWQPGQTVLRQGEQTRRYDSLEALAQEVTGAAIPVRALFGWLNGTPQAVEGWEADLSRLPDGRLVARRLMPPPTAELRVVLER
;
A
#
# COMPACT_ATOMS: atom_id res chain seq x y z
N ALA A 1 69.10 18.29 -34.07
CA ALA A 1 67.69 18.64 -33.88
C ALA A 1 67.00 17.57 -33.02
N LEU A 2 66.77 17.94 -31.78
CA LEU A 2 66.13 17.06 -30.80
C LEU A 2 64.65 17.47 -30.74
N LEU A 3 63.78 16.58 -31.21
CA LEU A 3 62.34 16.77 -31.14
C LEU A 3 61.80 16.11 -29.87
N LEU A 4 61.46 16.95 -28.90
CA LEU A 4 60.74 16.56 -27.69
C LEU A 4 59.22 16.55 -27.99
N ALA A 5 58.60 15.40 -27.93
CA ALA A 5 57.16 15.25 -28.01
C ALA A 5 56.60 15.30 -26.59
N PRO A 6 55.59 16.14 -26.28
CA PRO A 6 54.92 16.06 -25.02
C PRO A 6 53.87 14.96 -24.99
N ALA A 7 53.99 14.06 -24.05
CA ALA A 7 52.97 13.04 -23.77
C ALA A 7 51.75 13.73 -23.14
N LEU A 8 50.61 13.70 -23.85
CA LEU A 8 49.34 14.18 -23.35
C LEU A 8 48.75 13.06 -22.47
N ALA A 9 48.82 13.25 -21.17
CA ALA A 9 48.16 12.38 -20.22
C ALA A 9 46.65 12.67 -20.26
N LEU A 10 45.90 11.75 -20.82
CA LEU A 10 44.42 11.73 -20.73
C LEU A 10 44.02 11.30 -19.33
N LEU A 11 43.65 12.27 -18.48
CA LEU A 11 42.92 12.00 -17.26
C LEU A 11 41.50 11.57 -17.66
N GLN A 12 41.23 10.28 -17.62
CA GLN A 12 39.87 9.78 -17.64
C GLN A 12 39.25 10.04 -16.27
N ALA A 13 38.47 11.08 -16.18
CA ALA A 13 37.57 11.29 -15.05
C ALA A 13 36.49 10.20 -15.11
N CYS A 14 36.59 9.21 -14.22
CA CYS A 14 35.49 8.32 -13.96
C CYS A 14 34.36 9.18 -13.37
N ALA A 15 33.38 9.52 -14.20
CA ALA A 15 32.12 10.10 -13.73
C ALA A 15 31.41 9.00 -12.94
N VAL A 16 31.46 9.09 -11.61
CA VAL A 16 30.60 8.31 -10.75
C VAL A 16 29.19 8.83 -10.99
N ALA A 17 28.36 8.00 -11.61
CA ALA A 17 26.94 8.30 -11.75
C ALA A 17 26.37 8.51 -10.34
N PRO A 18 25.66 9.62 -10.06
CA PRO A 18 25.01 9.79 -8.77
C PRO A 18 24.05 8.63 -8.57
N ALA A 19 24.17 7.98 -7.40
CA ALA A 19 23.19 6.98 -7.01
C ALA A 19 21.80 7.62 -7.08
N PRO A 20 20.78 6.93 -7.64
CA PRO A 20 19.44 7.49 -7.67
C PRO A 20 19.04 7.90 -6.25
N ALA A 21 18.67 9.14 -6.07
CA ALA A 21 18.25 9.72 -4.79
C ALA A 21 16.95 9.10 -4.25
N ASP A 22 16.43 8.08 -4.93
CA ASP A 22 15.10 7.50 -4.74
C ASP A 22 15.05 6.36 -3.73
N ALA A 23 16.16 6.03 -3.09
CA ALA A 23 16.16 5.06 -1.99
C ALA A 23 15.69 5.67 -0.65
N ALA A 24 15.51 7.00 -0.58
CA ALA A 24 15.05 7.70 0.62
C ALA A 24 13.56 8.02 0.48
N ALA A 25 12.74 7.37 1.31
CA ALA A 25 11.34 7.70 1.58
C ALA A 25 10.51 8.00 0.32
N GLN A 26 9.97 6.97 -0.30
CA GLN A 26 8.92 7.19 -1.29
C GLN A 26 7.73 7.85 -0.57
N PRO A 27 7.31 9.06 -0.95
CA PRO A 27 6.09 9.62 -0.42
C PRO A 27 4.93 8.70 -0.80
N ASN A 28 4.00 8.47 0.12
CA ASN A 28 2.86 7.55 -0.05
C ASN A 28 3.26 6.06 -0.12
N GLN A 29 4.08 5.64 0.80
CA GLN A 29 4.33 4.23 1.07
C GLN A 29 4.17 3.96 2.56
N TRP A 30 3.39 2.93 2.89
CA TRP A 30 3.16 2.48 4.26
C TRP A 30 3.29 0.97 4.34
N SER A 31 3.77 0.50 5.46
CA SER A 31 3.79 -0.92 5.80
C SER A 31 3.39 -1.13 7.25
N GLY A 32 2.95 -2.32 7.55
CA GLY A 32 2.54 -2.68 8.89
C GLY A 32 1.65 -3.90 8.91
N ARG A 33 0.72 -3.90 9.86
CA ARG A 33 -0.26 -4.96 10.02
C ARG A 33 -1.66 -4.39 9.98
N LEU A 34 -2.58 -5.14 9.39
CA LEU A 34 -3.99 -4.84 9.42
C LEU A 34 -4.80 -6.02 9.96
N GLY A 35 -5.87 -5.69 10.62
CA GLY A 35 -6.88 -6.64 11.07
C GLY A 35 -8.26 -6.14 10.71
N LEU A 36 -9.10 -7.02 10.21
CA LEU A 36 -10.49 -6.75 9.87
C LEU A 36 -11.36 -7.72 10.65
N LEU A 37 -12.34 -7.20 11.36
CA LEU A 37 -13.39 -7.99 12.01
C LEU A 37 -14.73 -7.60 11.39
N VAL A 38 -15.46 -8.58 10.87
CA VAL A 38 -16.80 -8.41 10.31
C VAL A 38 -17.79 -9.11 11.23
N ALA A 39 -18.77 -8.35 11.73
CA ALA A 39 -19.82 -8.86 12.63
C ALA A 39 -20.94 -9.57 11.85
N SER A 40 -20.56 -10.53 11.01
CA SER A 40 -21.47 -11.42 10.29
C SER A 40 -21.84 -12.64 11.15
N GLU A 41 -22.77 -13.44 10.68
CA GLU A 41 -23.17 -14.72 11.30
C GLU A 41 -22.73 -15.90 10.41
N PRO A 42 -21.65 -16.65 10.76
CA PRO A 42 -20.73 -16.43 11.87
C PRO A 42 -19.79 -15.21 11.65
N PRO A 43 -19.20 -14.65 12.72
CA PRO A 43 -18.23 -13.57 12.58
C PRO A 43 -17.02 -13.98 11.73
N GLN A 44 -16.52 -13.05 10.91
CA GLN A 44 -15.34 -13.26 10.08
C GLN A 44 -14.21 -12.35 10.54
N SER A 45 -12.99 -12.86 10.51
CA SER A 45 -11.80 -12.07 10.78
C SER A 45 -10.73 -12.31 9.74
N PHE A 46 -9.99 -11.28 9.42
CA PHE A 46 -8.86 -11.32 8.51
C PHE A 46 -7.68 -10.56 9.11
N HIS A 47 -6.49 -11.14 9.06
CA HIS A 47 -5.27 -10.51 9.55
C HIS A 47 -4.14 -10.72 8.56
N ALA A 48 -3.40 -9.66 8.28
CA ALA A 48 -2.27 -9.72 7.37
C ALA A 48 -1.24 -8.63 7.67
N GLY A 49 0.01 -8.88 7.30
CA GLY A 49 0.95 -7.82 7.03
C GLY A 49 0.56 -7.11 5.74
N PHE A 50 0.86 -5.84 5.60
CA PHE A 50 0.56 -5.10 4.39
C PHE A 50 1.68 -4.16 3.97
N GLN A 51 1.72 -3.90 2.67
CA GLN A 51 2.48 -2.81 2.06
C GLN A 51 1.55 -2.08 1.10
N LEU A 52 1.38 -0.79 1.31
CA LEU A 52 0.54 0.08 0.49
C LEU A 52 1.41 1.14 -0.16
N SER A 53 1.30 1.31 -1.46
CA SER A 53 2.05 2.31 -2.21
C SER A 53 1.23 2.95 -3.33
N GLY A 54 1.66 4.13 -3.77
CA GLY A 54 1.01 4.87 -4.82
C GLY A 54 0.00 5.90 -4.29
N ASN A 55 -1.15 5.96 -4.92
CA ASN A 55 -2.23 6.88 -4.56
C ASN A 55 -3.60 6.26 -4.87
N ALA A 56 -4.67 7.03 -4.59
CA ALA A 56 -6.04 6.55 -4.81
C ALA A 56 -6.35 6.23 -6.29
N GLN A 57 -5.66 6.85 -7.23
CA GLN A 57 -5.87 6.67 -8.67
C GLN A 57 -5.08 5.49 -9.23
N ALA A 58 -3.85 5.30 -8.75
CA ALA A 58 -2.98 4.22 -9.19
C ALA A 58 -2.07 3.77 -8.03
N GLY A 59 -2.14 2.51 -7.68
CA GLY A 59 -1.36 2.00 -6.55
C GLY A 59 -1.36 0.49 -6.45
N GLU A 60 -0.78 0.05 -5.36
CA GLU A 60 -0.65 -1.37 -5.04
C GLU A 60 -0.82 -1.59 -3.53
N LEU A 61 -1.57 -2.62 -3.19
CA LEU A 61 -1.66 -3.14 -1.83
C LEU A 61 -1.25 -4.62 -1.84
N SER A 62 -0.16 -4.92 -1.19
CA SER A 62 0.31 -6.29 -0.96
C SER A 62 -0.09 -6.75 0.42
N LEU A 63 -0.64 -7.96 0.52
CA LEU A 63 -1.02 -8.61 1.77
C LEU A 63 -0.17 -9.84 1.99
N ASN A 64 0.39 -9.96 3.18
CA ASN A 64 1.32 -11.03 3.53
C ASN A 64 0.87 -11.78 4.78
N SER A 65 1.18 -13.08 4.83
CA SER A 65 0.98 -13.89 6.02
C SER A 65 1.97 -13.49 7.13
N PRO A 66 1.74 -13.90 8.39
CA PRO A 66 2.72 -13.69 9.47
C PRO A 66 4.11 -14.28 9.19
N LEU A 67 4.18 -15.29 8.33
CA LEU A 67 5.44 -15.92 7.93
C LEU A 67 6.11 -15.23 6.73
N GLY A 68 5.52 -14.12 6.23
CA GLY A 68 6.07 -13.34 5.13
C GLY A 68 5.69 -13.81 3.73
N SER A 69 4.88 -14.85 3.59
CA SER A 69 4.38 -15.29 2.28
C SER A 69 3.35 -14.30 1.76
N THR A 70 3.44 -13.97 0.48
CA THR A 70 2.45 -13.10 -0.18
C THR A 70 1.11 -13.84 -0.33
N LEU A 71 0.05 -13.30 0.26
CA LEU A 71 -1.30 -13.82 0.15
C LEU A 71 -2.04 -13.30 -1.08
N ALA A 72 -1.90 -12.00 -1.34
CA ALA A 72 -2.56 -11.32 -2.44
C ALA A 72 -1.85 -10.02 -2.77
N VAL A 73 -1.89 -9.62 -4.04
CA VAL A 73 -1.45 -8.31 -4.49
C VAL A 73 -2.58 -7.68 -5.29
N MET A 74 -3.08 -6.55 -4.81
CA MET A 74 -4.08 -5.74 -5.48
C MET A 74 -3.39 -4.59 -6.18
N GLN A 75 -3.66 -4.43 -7.47
CA GLN A 75 -3.13 -3.33 -8.27
C GLN A 75 -4.28 -2.61 -8.96
N TRP A 76 -4.25 -1.29 -8.96
CA TRP A 76 -5.28 -0.47 -9.62
C TRP A 76 -4.65 0.70 -10.34
N GLN A 77 -5.29 1.07 -11.43
CA GLN A 77 -5.04 2.26 -12.24
C GLN A 77 -6.35 2.63 -12.93
N PRO A 78 -6.45 3.80 -13.57
CA PRO A 78 -7.68 4.18 -14.28
C PRO A 78 -8.10 3.09 -15.26
N GLY A 79 -9.33 2.58 -15.09
CA GLY A 79 -9.91 1.55 -15.96
C GLY A 79 -9.41 0.12 -15.74
N GLN A 80 -8.58 -0.13 -14.72
CA GLN A 80 -8.08 -1.48 -14.48
C GLN A 80 -7.87 -1.75 -12.98
N THR A 81 -8.47 -2.84 -12.50
CA THR A 81 -8.26 -3.36 -11.15
C THR A 81 -7.95 -4.85 -11.25
N VAL A 82 -6.83 -5.25 -10.68
CA VAL A 82 -6.28 -6.61 -10.84
C VAL A 82 -5.89 -7.19 -9.49
N LEU A 83 -6.22 -8.45 -9.28
CA LEU A 83 -5.77 -9.27 -8.16
C LEU A 83 -4.77 -10.31 -8.66
N ARG A 84 -3.63 -10.42 -8.00
CA ARG A 84 -2.71 -11.54 -8.16
C ARG A 84 -2.67 -12.38 -6.88
N GLN A 85 -2.93 -13.66 -7.03
CA GLN A 85 -2.81 -14.66 -5.96
C GLN A 85 -2.05 -15.86 -6.50
N GLY A 86 -0.83 -16.09 -6.01
CA GLY A 86 0.05 -17.10 -6.57
C GLY A 86 0.30 -16.82 -8.05
N GLU A 87 0.03 -17.80 -8.91
CA GLU A 87 0.17 -17.68 -10.36
C GLU A 87 -1.09 -17.17 -11.07
N GLN A 88 -2.18 -16.98 -10.32
CA GLN A 88 -3.46 -16.53 -10.88
C GLN A 88 -3.56 -15.01 -10.87
N THR A 89 -4.07 -14.47 -11.96
CA THR A 89 -4.37 -13.05 -12.12
C THR A 89 -5.83 -12.93 -12.55
N ARG A 90 -6.59 -12.11 -11.81
CA ARG A 90 -8.00 -11.85 -12.11
C ARG A 90 -8.28 -10.36 -12.14
N ARG A 91 -9.19 -9.94 -13.02
CA ARG A 91 -9.69 -8.57 -13.12
C ARG A 91 -10.99 -8.41 -12.34
N TYR A 92 -11.17 -7.22 -11.78
CA TYR A 92 -12.36 -6.83 -11.05
C TYR A 92 -12.92 -5.52 -11.59
N ASP A 93 -14.22 -5.32 -11.44
CA ASP A 93 -14.89 -4.09 -11.87
C ASP A 93 -14.56 -2.91 -10.95
N SER A 94 -14.21 -3.18 -9.68
CA SER A 94 -13.86 -2.16 -8.72
C SER A 94 -12.87 -2.68 -7.67
N LEU A 95 -12.15 -1.76 -7.05
CA LEU A 95 -11.24 -2.08 -5.96
C LEU A 95 -12.00 -2.55 -4.72
N GLU A 96 -13.19 -2.01 -4.49
CA GLU A 96 -14.08 -2.40 -3.39
C GLU A 96 -14.55 -3.86 -3.54
N ALA A 97 -14.94 -4.26 -4.75
CA ALA A 97 -15.32 -5.65 -5.04
C ALA A 97 -14.16 -6.62 -4.83
N LEU A 98 -12.95 -6.22 -5.24
CA LEU A 98 -11.74 -6.99 -5.02
C LEU A 98 -11.42 -7.11 -3.52
N ALA A 99 -11.47 -6.01 -2.77
CA ALA A 99 -11.23 -6.02 -1.34
C ALA A 99 -12.25 -6.90 -0.59
N GLN A 100 -13.53 -6.85 -1.00
CA GLN A 100 -14.59 -7.71 -0.46
C GLN A 100 -14.25 -9.20 -0.61
N GLU A 101 -13.77 -9.60 -1.77
CA GLU A 101 -13.44 -11.01 -2.01
C GLU A 101 -12.24 -11.47 -1.18
N VAL A 102 -11.21 -10.65 -1.08
CA VAL A 102 -9.96 -11.04 -0.39
C VAL A 102 -10.10 -10.99 1.13
N THR A 103 -10.80 -9.99 1.67
CA THR A 103 -10.81 -9.73 3.11
C THR A 103 -12.14 -10.02 3.81
N GLY A 104 -13.21 -10.19 3.06
CA GLY A 104 -14.57 -10.38 3.59
C GLY A 104 -15.37 -9.10 3.76
N ALA A 105 -14.78 -7.93 3.50
CA ALA A 105 -15.49 -6.64 3.48
C ALA A 105 -14.92 -5.71 2.42
N ALA A 106 -15.79 -4.85 1.88
CA ALA A 106 -15.40 -3.81 0.93
C ALA A 106 -14.64 -2.69 1.65
N ILE A 107 -13.39 -2.94 2.02
CA ILE A 107 -12.52 -1.95 2.65
C ILE A 107 -12.31 -0.78 1.68
N PRO A 108 -12.45 0.47 2.13
CA PRO A 108 -12.24 1.63 1.27
C PRO A 108 -10.74 1.92 1.07
N VAL A 109 -10.07 1.09 0.29
CA VAL A 109 -8.61 1.15 0.09
C VAL A 109 -8.16 2.53 -0.39
N ARG A 110 -8.94 3.19 -1.26
CA ARG A 110 -8.62 4.54 -1.73
C ARG A 110 -8.61 5.57 -0.62
N ALA A 111 -9.51 5.44 0.34
CA ALA A 111 -9.57 6.35 1.48
C ALA A 111 -8.43 6.15 2.47
N LEU A 112 -7.81 4.96 2.50
CA LEU A 112 -6.64 4.70 3.35
C LEU A 112 -5.52 5.71 3.10
N PHE A 113 -5.30 6.13 1.86
CA PHE A 113 -4.27 7.13 1.55
C PHE A 113 -4.52 8.45 2.27
N GLY A 114 -5.75 8.94 2.27
CA GLY A 114 -6.12 10.15 3.01
C GLY A 114 -5.98 9.96 4.50
N TRP A 115 -6.53 8.89 5.04
CA TRP A 115 -6.50 8.60 6.49
C TRP A 115 -5.07 8.43 7.00
N LEU A 116 -4.22 7.69 6.30
CA LEU A 116 -2.82 7.49 6.68
C LEU A 116 -1.97 8.76 6.58
N ASN A 117 -2.41 9.72 5.78
CA ASN A 117 -1.84 11.07 5.72
C ASN A 117 -2.44 12.02 6.77
N GLY A 118 -3.35 11.56 7.62
CA GLY A 118 -4.00 12.37 8.63
C GLY A 118 -5.15 13.23 8.14
N THR A 119 -5.64 12.96 6.92
CA THR A 119 -6.78 13.67 6.32
C THR A 119 -8.06 12.90 6.61
N PRO A 120 -9.06 13.51 7.28
CA PRO A 120 -10.34 12.87 7.59
C PRO A 120 -11.20 12.80 6.32
N GLN A 121 -10.85 11.92 5.42
CA GLN A 121 -11.59 11.70 4.18
C GLN A 121 -12.91 11.02 4.48
N ALA A 122 -14.02 11.63 4.05
CA ALA A 122 -15.35 11.05 4.20
C ALA A 122 -15.55 9.87 3.26
N VAL A 123 -16.06 8.77 3.82
CA VAL A 123 -16.49 7.58 3.07
C VAL A 123 -17.86 7.19 3.58
N GLU A 124 -18.82 7.03 2.68
CA GLU A 124 -20.18 6.65 3.05
C GLU A 124 -20.19 5.33 3.83
N GLY A 125 -20.81 5.36 4.99
CA GLY A 125 -20.96 4.21 5.88
C GLY A 125 -19.74 3.91 6.74
N TRP A 126 -18.61 4.62 6.56
CA TRP A 126 -17.40 4.42 7.33
C TRP A 126 -17.07 5.64 8.19
N GLU A 127 -16.54 5.38 9.38
CA GLU A 127 -15.93 6.39 10.25
C GLU A 127 -14.51 5.98 10.59
N ALA A 128 -13.56 6.90 10.41
CA ALA A 128 -12.16 6.69 10.74
C ALA A 128 -11.77 7.49 11.98
N ASP A 129 -11.14 6.84 12.95
CA ASP A 129 -10.52 7.47 14.10
C ASP A 129 -9.01 7.65 13.85
N LEU A 130 -8.62 8.90 13.63
CA LEU A 130 -7.23 9.29 13.37
C LEU A 130 -6.48 9.75 14.62
N SER A 131 -7.11 9.72 15.79
CA SER A 131 -6.55 10.25 17.04
C SER A 131 -5.24 9.55 17.46
N ARG A 132 -5.07 8.28 17.10
CA ARG A 132 -3.89 7.49 17.42
C ARG A 132 -2.92 7.34 16.25
N LEU A 133 -3.14 8.07 15.16
CA LEU A 133 -2.25 8.03 14.00
C LEU A 133 -0.80 8.47 14.33
N PRO A 134 -0.56 9.48 15.20
CA PRO A 134 0.81 9.79 15.64
C PRO A 134 1.53 8.63 16.31
N ASP A 135 0.77 7.68 16.89
CA ASP A 135 1.30 6.43 17.47
C ASP A 135 1.39 5.30 16.43
N GLY A 136 1.09 5.57 15.16
CA GLY A 136 1.07 4.59 14.10
C GLY A 136 -0.18 3.68 14.10
N ARG A 137 -1.29 4.14 14.67
CA ARG A 137 -2.53 3.36 14.79
C ARG A 137 -3.69 4.08 14.15
N LEU A 138 -4.48 3.32 13.39
CA LEU A 138 -5.70 3.78 12.74
C LEU A 138 -6.80 2.75 13.00
N VAL A 139 -8.00 3.23 13.33
CA VAL A 139 -9.21 2.40 13.43
C VAL A 139 -10.28 3.01 12.54
N ALA A 140 -10.86 2.21 11.66
CA ALA A 140 -12.00 2.62 10.86
C ALA A 140 -13.14 1.61 11.04
N ARG A 141 -14.37 2.10 11.15
CA ARG A 141 -15.55 1.28 11.37
C ARG A 141 -16.57 1.49 10.27
N ARG A 142 -17.05 0.40 9.72
CA ARG A 142 -18.21 0.42 8.84
C ARG A 142 -19.47 0.26 9.69
N LEU A 143 -20.33 1.27 9.66
CA LEU A 143 -21.60 1.28 10.35
C LEU A 143 -22.75 0.87 9.44
N MET A 144 -22.63 1.20 8.15
CA MET A 144 -23.60 0.88 7.11
C MET A 144 -22.89 0.54 5.80
N PRO A 145 -23.42 -0.41 4.99
CA PRO A 145 -24.51 -1.32 5.31
C PRO A 145 -24.06 -2.41 6.32
N PRO A 146 -25.01 -3.05 7.03
CA PRO A 146 -24.66 -4.22 7.84
C PRO A 146 -24.15 -5.36 6.95
N PRO A 147 -23.31 -6.28 7.48
CA PRO A 147 -22.80 -6.32 8.84
C PRO A 147 -21.81 -5.19 9.12
N THR A 148 -21.73 -4.75 10.38
CA THR A 148 -20.69 -3.80 10.78
C THR A 148 -19.31 -4.43 10.68
N ALA A 149 -18.29 -3.61 10.47
CA ALA A 149 -16.91 -4.08 10.37
C ALA A 149 -15.97 -3.10 11.06
N GLU A 150 -14.87 -3.62 11.59
CA GLU A 150 -13.82 -2.80 12.18
C GLU A 150 -12.48 -3.15 11.53
N LEU A 151 -11.85 -2.14 10.94
CA LEU A 151 -10.51 -2.22 10.39
C LEU A 151 -9.54 -1.57 11.36
N ARG A 152 -8.52 -2.30 11.75
CA ARG A 152 -7.40 -1.81 12.56
C ARG A 152 -6.12 -1.87 11.76
N VAL A 153 -5.39 -0.77 11.74
CA VAL A 153 -4.10 -0.67 11.08
C VAL A 153 -3.04 -0.27 12.11
N VAL A 154 -1.93 -0.98 12.12
CA VAL A 154 -0.74 -0.67 12.92
C VAL A 154 0.44 -0.52 11.98
N LEU A 155 0.96 0.70 11.88
CA LEU A 155 2.09 1.01 11.01
C LEU A 155 3.40 0.56 11.65
N GLU A 156 4.29 0.06 10.82
CA GLU A 156 5.70 -0.14 11.17
C GLU A 156 6.45 1.18 11.09
N ARG A 157 7.37 1.38 12.03
CA ARG A 157 8.25 2.54 12.08
C ARG A 157 9.66 2.15 11.70
#